data_44427a92183f7df475e9a1bf986c063a
#
_entry.id   44427a92183f7df475e9a1bf986c063a
#
_cell.length_a   1.000
_cell.length_b   1.000
_cell.length_c   1.000
_cell.angle_alpha   90.00
_cell.angle_beta   90.00
_cell.angle_gamma   90.00
#
_symmetry.space_group_name_H-M   'P 1'
#
loop_
_entity.id
_entity.type
_entity.pdbx_description
1 polymer ?
#
loop_
_entity_poly.entity_id
_entity_poly.type
_entity_poly.pdbx_seq_one_letter_code
_entity_poly.pdbx_strand_id
1 'polypeptide(L)'
;MFCHSFLVLLGTAIPLLPINHYDVNTMISKTSLFRRPRILIIGCGDIGIRVAQQLQGNTLAQSQGRPKIFALSKSPERFNELRKCGITPIEGNLDHPETLWRIAHLATTVVHLAPPPLDGELDQRTRNLVQILSQQGRSVRRLVYISTTGVYGNRNGDFVDETSQLQPTSARAKRRVDAEQTLRYWAASQGVVLTILRVPGIYGPNRLPIERLQNNTPALQESFDAYSNHIHADDLARLTCAALFIGKPQRVINACDGSEQKMGDYFDEVASALHLPKPPRLPPDEVRAQVGPMMWSFMAESRRVRNQRLGELKRPLKYPRVKDFLKTL
;
A
#
# COMPACT_ATOMS: atom_id res chain seq x y z
N MET A 1 -1.40 -78.61 -4.54
CA MET A 1 -0.41 -79.57 -4.06
C MET A 1 0.33 -78.93 -2.92
N PHE A 2 0.01 -79.39 -1.71
CA PHE A 2 0.83 -79.55 -0.48
C PHE A 2 1.78 -78.38 -0.11
N CYS A 3 2.00 -77.99 1.14
CA CYS A 3 1.74 -78.62 2.43
C CYS A 3 1.71 -77.58 3.54
N HIS A 4 0.97 -77.88 4.55
CA HIS A 4 0.93 -77.22 5.87
C HIS A 4 2.28 -77.27 6.58
N SER A 5 2.56 -76.29 7.46
CA SER A 5 3.06 -76.66 8.83
C SER A 5 2.75 -75.52 9.80
N PHE A 6 2.01 -75.88 10.83
CA PHE A 6 1.74 -75.16 12.08
C PHE A 6 3.04 -75.04 12.92
N LEU A 7 3.18 -73.91 13.60
CA LEU A 7 3.83 -73.93 14.91
C LEU A 7 3.12 -72.99 15.87
N VAL A 8 2.47 -73.54 16.85
CA VAL A 8 1.91 -72.90 18.05
C VAL A 8 3.03 -72.89 19.12
N LEU A 9 3.24 -71.73 19.74
CA LEU A 9 3.86 -71.67 21.09
C LEU A 9 3.32 -70.43 21.84
N LEU A 10 2.42 -70.69 22.75
CA LEU A 10 2.32 -70.26 24.17
C LEU A 10 2.87 -68.87 24.48
N GLY A 11 2.03 -67.79 24.66
CA GLY A 11 1.43 -67.50 25.95
C GLY A 11 2.28 -66.61 26.83
N THR A 12 1.96 -65.26 26.77
CA THR A 12 1.82 -64.45 27.99
C THR A 12 1.23 -63.10 27.52
N ALA A 13 0.01 -62.83 27.96
CA ALA A 13 -0.66 -61.52 27.77
C ALA A 13 -0.05 -60.54 28.73
N ILE A 14 0.60 -59.51 28.17
CA ILE A 14 0.98 -58.31 28.91
C ILE A 14 -0.23 -57.38 28.86
N PRO A 15 -0.79 -56.87 29.97
CA PRO A 15 -1.88 -55.94 29.96
C PRO A 15 -1.41 -54.59 29.40
N LEU A 16 -1.95 -54.18 28.27
CA LEU A 16 -1.82 -52.82 27.77
C LEU A 16 -2.52 -51.87 28.74
N LEU A 17 -1.73 -51.06 29.43
CA LEU A 17 -2.23 -49.91 30.16
C LEU A 17 -2.91 -48.95 29.16
N PRO A 18 -4.04 -48.29 29.51
CA PRO A 18 -4.70 -47.37 28.63
C PRO A 18 -3.76 -46.17 28.38
N ILE A 19 -3.37 -45.97 27.14
CA ILE A 19 -2.71 -44.74 26.70
C ILE A 19 -3.79 -43.64 26.80
N ASN A 20 -3.67 -42.81 27.82
CA ASN A 20 -4.40 -41.57 27.90
C ASN A 20 -4.08 -40.76 26.63
N HIS A 21 -5.06 -40.64 25.75
CA HIS A 21 -5.05 -39.69 24.68
C HIS A 21 -4.99 -38.28 25.30
N TYR A 22 -3.83 -37.81 25.63
CA TYR A 22 -3.59 -36.40 25.83
C TYR A 22 -3.73 -35.75 24.47
N ASP A 23 -4.80 -34.99 24.35
CA ASP A 23 -5.17 -34.25 23.15
C ASP A 23 -4.06 -33.25 22.80
N VAL A 24 -3.14 -33.67 21.92
CA VAL A 24 -1.99 -32.86 21.44
C VAL A 24 -2.47 -31.59 20.74
N ASN A 25 -3.73 -31.55 20.30
CA ASN A 25 -4.34 -30.37 19.71
C ASN A 25 -4.66 -29.26 20.74
N THR A 26 -4.77 -29.59 22.03
CA THR A 26 -5.08 -28.59 23.07
C THR A 26 -3.85 -27.81 23.54
N MET A 27 -2.64 -28.32 23.34
CA MET A 27 -1.39 -27.62 23.73
C MET A 27 -0.85 -26.66 22.69
N ILE A 28 -1.15 -26.85 21.40
CA ILE A 28 -0.66 -25.97 20.33
C ILE A 28 -1.49 -24.67 20.24
N SER A 29 -2.72 -24.65 20.78
CA SER A 29 -3.63 -23.49 20.66
C SER A 29 -3.43 -22.40 21.72
N LYS A 30 -2.83 -22.70 22.86
CA LYS A 30 -2.78 -21.75 24.01
C LYS A 30 -1.58 -20.80 24.05
N THR A 31 -0.50 -21.06 23.34
CA THR A 31 0.71 -20.20 23.35
C THR A 31 0.77 -19.17 22.23
N SER A 32 -0.09 -19.27 21.19
CA SER A 32 -0.16 -18.26 20.11
C SER A 32 -1.16 -17.13 20.41
N LEU A 33 -2.00 -17.27 21.43
CA LEU A 33 -3.16 -16.41 21.70
C LEU A 33 -2.83 -15.04 22.31
N PHE A 34 -1.58 -14.71 22.63
CA PHE A 34 -1.28 -13.48 23.39
C PHE A 34 -0.21 -12.55 22.81
N ARG A 35 0.31 -12.76 21.62
CA ARG A 35 1.18 -11.74 21.01
C ARG A 35 0.35 -10.80 20.14
N ARG A 36 0.13 -9.59 20.64
CA ARG A 36 -0.49 -8.49 19.87
C ARG A 36 0.20 -8.36 18.51
N PRO A 37 -0.55 -8.28 17.42
CA PRO A 37 0.04 -8.08 16.09
C PRO A 37 0.97 -6.86 16.09
N ARG A 38 2.15 -7.00 15.50
CA ARG A 38 3.12 -5.90 15.36
C ARG A 38 3.12 -5.46 13.90
N ILE A 39 2.81 -4.20 13.67
CA ILE A 39 2.75 -3.60 12.34
C ILE A 39 3.78 -2.49 12.27
N LEU A 40 4.62 -2.51 11.24
CA LEU A 40 5.63 -1.48 10.97
C LEU A 40 5.20 -0.67 9.75
N ILE A 41 5.12 0.65 9.91
CA ILE A 41 4.82 1.60 8.85
C ILE A 41 6.12 2.29 8.45
N ILE A 42 6.50 2.15 7.19
CA ILE A 42 7.64 2.81 6.57
C ILE A 42 7.12 4.01 5.77
N GLY A 43 7.49 5.23 6.15
CA GLY A 43 6.96 6.45 5.54
C GLY A 43 5.62 6.88 6.15
N CYS A 44 5.57 7.08 7.46
CA CYS A 44 4.36 7.45 8.20
C CYS A 44 4.05 8.96 8.07
N GLY A 45 3.64 9.38 6.87
CA GLY A 45 3.03 10.67 6.59
C GLY A 45 1.51 10.65 6.84
N ASP A 46 0.75 11.53 6.17
CA ASP A 46 -0.72 11.61 6.29
C ASP A 46 -1.40 10.25 6.08
N ILE A 47 -1.10 9.55 4.98
CA ILE A 47 -1.70 8.23 4.72
C ILE A 47 -1.29 7.20 5.78
N GLY A 48 -0.04 7.21 6.23
CA GLY A 48 0.42 6.31 7.29
C GLY A 48 -0.30 6.53 8.62
N ILE A 49 -0.56 7.77 8.99
CA ILE A 49 -1.35 8.12 10.19
C ILE A 49 -2.81 7.63 10.03
N ARG A 50 -3.45 7.86 8.87
CA ARG A 50 -4.80 7.34 8.60
C ARG A 50 -4.87 5.82 8.65
N VAL A 51 -3.86 5.12 8.12
CA VAL A 51 -3.74 3.65 8.23
C VAL A 51 -3.66 3.23 9.70
N ALA A 52 -2.84 3.90 10.52
CA ALA A 52 -2.72 3.60 11.94
C ALA A 52 -4.05 3.81 12.68
N GLN A 53 -4.76 4.90 12.41
CA GLN A 53 -6.08 5.18 12.99
C GLN A 53 -7.11 4.12 12.60
N GLN A 54 -7.15 3.70 11.34
CA GLN A 54 -8.01 2.62 10.87
C GLN A 54 -7.70 1.29 11.56
N LEU A 55 -6.42 0.96 11.76
CA LEU A 55 -5.99 -0.26 12.46
C LEU A 55 -6.39 -0.26 13.94
N GLN A 56 -6.39 0.91 14.59
CA GLN A 56 -6.78 1.06 16.00
C GLN A 56 -8.30 1.00 16.20
N GLY A 57 -9.08 1.50 15.22
CA GLY A 57 -10.55 1.52 15.24
C GLY A 57 -11.22 0.24 14.72
N ASN A 58 -10.45 -0.71 14.15
CA ASN A 58 -11.01 -1.86 13.46
C ASN A 58 -11.38 -2.99 14.46
N THR A 59 -12.66 -3.40 14.46
CA THR A 59 -13.20 -4.50 15.27
C THR A 59 -12.50 -5.85 15.03
N LEU A 60 -12.05 -6.13 13.82
CA LEU A 60 -11.26 -7.34 13.50
C LEU A 60 -9.87 -7.33 14.17
N ALA A 61 -9.26 -6.17 14.32
CA ALA A 61 -8.03 -6.02 15.06
C ALA A 61 -8.25 -6.09 16.59
N GLN A 62 -9.45 -5.80 17.06
CA GLN A 62 -9.79 -5.86 18.48
C GLN A 62 -9.98 -7.30 18.99
N SER A 63 -10.48 -8.22 18.15
CA SER A 63 -10.65 -9.63 18.54
C SER A 63 -9.31 -10.38 18.73
N GLN A 64 -8.24 -9.89 18.11
CA GLN A 64 -6.87 -10.40 18.28
C GLN A 64 -6.00 -9.55 19.21
N GLY A 65 -6.60 -8.58 19.93
CA GLY A 65 -5.90 -7.55 20.69
C GLY A 65 -5.43 -6.39 19.79
N ARG A 66 -5.54 -5.15 20.28
CA ARG A 66 -5.12 -3.94 19.51
C ARG A 66 -3.68 -4.09 19.04
N PRO A 67 -3.41 -3.91 17.72
CA PRO A 67 -2.06 -4.06 17.19
C PRO A 67 -1.11 -3.02 17.80
N LYS A 68 0.14 -3.41 18.00
CA LYS A 68 1.22 -2.48 18.30
C LYS A 68 1.76 -1.93 17.00
N ILE A 69 1.62 -0.61 16.79
CA ILE A 69 2.00 0.07 15.56
C ILE A 69 3.32 0.80 15.79
N PHE A 70 4.27 0.55 14.92
CA PHE A 70 5.56 1.22 14.88
C PHE A 70 5.67 2.02 13.58
N ALA A 71 6.40 3.12 13.59
CA ALA A 71 6.72 3.88 12.40
C ALA A 71 8.20 4.21 12.32
N LEU A 72 8.83 3.86 11.20
CA LEU A 72 10.17 4.35 10.89
C LEU A 72 10.07 5.83 10.50
N SER A 73 10.84 6.68 11.18
CA SER A 73 10.89 8.11 10.90
C SER A 73 12.33 8.62 11.03
N LYS A 74 12.76 9.43 10.03
CA LYS A 74 14.05 10.14 10.07
C LYS A 74 13.99 11.47 10.80
N SER A 75 12.80 11.89 11.24
CA SER A 75 12.50 13.23 11.77
C SER A 75 12.07 13.11 13.23
N PRO A 76 13.01 13.29 14.21
CA PRO A 76 12.70 13.21 15.64
C PRO A 76 11.64 14.21 16.11
N GLU A 77 11.55 15.38 15.47
CA GLU A 77 10.56 16.41 15.74
C GLU A 77 9.11 15.90 15.58
N ARG A 78 8.89 14.88 14.74
CA ARG A 78 7.58 14.26 14.54
C ARG A 78 7.22 13.18 15.57
N PHE A 79 8.14 12.80 16.44
CA PHE A 79 7.90 11.69 17.37
C PHE A 79 6.74 11.95 18.32
N ASN A 80 6.57 13.18 18.79
CA ASN A 80 5.45 13.53 19.66
C ASN A 80 4.10 13.47 18.94
N GLU A 81 4.04 13.90 17.68
CA GLU A 81 2.87 13.76 16.82
C GLU A 81 2.49 12.28 16.66
N LEU A 82 3.45 11.44 16.31
CA LEU A 82 3.22 10.00 16.13
C LEU A 82 2.75 9.32 17.42
N ARG A 83 3.33 9.65 18.58
CA ARG A 83 2.91 9.12 19.87
C ARG A 83 1.47 9.52 20.22
N LYS A 84 1.07 10.76 19.94
CA LYS A 84 -0.32 11.23 20.11
C LYS A 84 -1.31 10.42 19.25
N CYS A 85 -0.87 9.93 18.09
CA CYS A 85 -1.64 9.03 17.25
C CYS A 85 -1.55 7.55 17.67
N GLY A 86 -0.97 7.22 18.83
CA GLY A 86 -0.82 5.84 19.32
C GLY A 86 0.20 5.00 18.54
N ILE A 87 1.17 5.67 17.87
CA ILE A 87 2.22 5.05 17.07
C ILE A 87 3.54 5.16 17.83
N THR A 88 4.28 4.06 17.92
CA THR A 88 5.64 4.07 18.51
C THR A 88 6.64 4.45 17.42
N PRO A 89 7.27 5.63 17.47
CA PRO A 89 8.27 6.02 16.48
C PRO A 89 9.56 5.22 16.72
N ILE A 90 10.20 4.83 15.63
CA ILE A 90 11.53 4.24 15.57
C ILE A 90 12.38 5.17 14.71
N GLU A 91 13.45 5.65 15.27
CA GLU A 91 14.40 6.49 14.55
C GLU A 91 15.16 5.66 13.51
N GLY A 92 15.26 6.19 12.29
CA GLY A 92 16.03 5.59 11.21
C GLY A 92 15.70 6.22 9.86
N ASN A 93 16.64 6.14 8.95
CA ASN A 93 16.55 6.71 7.61
C ASN A 93 16.84 5.66 6.55
N LEU A 94 15.92 5.48 5.59
CA LEU A 94 16.12 4.55 4.48
C LEU A 94 17.31 4.89 3.57
N ASP A 95 17.77 6.13 3.58
CA ASP A 95 18.97 6.57 2.86
C ASP A 95 20.26 6.15 3.59
N HIS A 96 20.16 5.75 4.87
CA HIS A 96 21.25 5.39 5.78
C HIS A 96 20.99 4.00 6.38
N PRO A 97 21.34 2.90 5.68
CA PRO A 97 21.01 1.54 6.08
C PRO A 97 21.54 1.13 7.45
N GLU A 98 22.66 1.72 7.89
CA GLU A 98 23.25 1.53 9.22
C GLU A 98 22.31 1.95 10.37
N THR A 99 21.33 2.83 10.10
CA THR A 99 20.36 3.29 11.09
C THR A 99 19.14 2.35 11.23
N LEU A 100 19.02 1.36 10.35
CA LEU A 100 17.79 0.54 10.22
C LEU A 100 17.76 -0.69 11.12
N TRP A 101 18.83 -1.01 11.84
CA TRP A 101 18.96 -2.24 12.64
C TRP A 101 17.80 -2.45 13.64
N ARG A 102 17.19 -1.36 14.14
CA ARG A 102 16.09 -1.42 15.10
C ARG A 102 14.77 -1.96 14.50
N ILE A 103 14.62 -1.97 13.17
CA ILE A 103 13.43 -2.52 12.52
C ILE A 103 13.58 -3.98 12.10
N ALA A 104 14.79 -4.54 12.16
CA ALA A 104 14.99 -5.97 12.00
C ALA A 104 14.15 -6.72 13.05
N HIS A 105 13.39 -7.74 12.68
CA HIS A 105 12.53 -8.54 13.56
C HIS A 105 11.45 -7.78 14.37
N LEU A 106 11.26 -6.48 14.12
CA LEU A 106 10.33 -5.66 14.90
C LEU A 106 8.87 -6.06 14.66
N ALA A 107 8.51 -6.41 13.42
CA ALA A 107 7.13 -6.64 13.03
C ALA A 107 6.98 -7.84 12.08
N THR A 108 5.79 -8.44 12.11
CA THR A 108 5.40 -9.52 11.17
C THR A 108 4.65 -8.99 9.95
N THR A 109 4.22 -7.74 10.01
CA THR A 109 3.44 -7.07 8.97
C THR A 109 4.01 -5.69 8.71
N VAL A 110 4.24 -5.37 7.44
CA VAL A 110 4.87 -4.11 7.02
C VAL A 110 3.97 -3.38 6.03
N VAL A 111 3.83 -2.06 6.21
CA VAL A 111 3.25 -1.13 5.24
C VAL A 111 4.35 -0.21 4.74
N HIS A 112 4.65 -0.27 3.46
CA HIS A 112 5.68 0.56 2.84
C HIS A 112 5.04 1.67 2.01
N LEU A 113 5.05 2.89 2.56
CA LEU A 113 4.49 4.12 1.98
C LEU A 113 5.60 5.14 1.61
N ALA A 114 6.85 4.89 2.00
CA ALA A 114 7.91 5.85 1.74
C ALA A 114 8.08 6.09 0.23
N PRO A 115 8.29 7.34 -0.18
CA PRO A 115 8.63 7.65 -1.57
C PRO A 115 10.04 7.13 -1.89
N PRO A 116 10.33 6.82 -3.17
CA PRO A 116 11.69 6.53 -3.61
C PRO A 116 12.59 7.75 -3.43
N PRO A 117 13.91 7.60 -3.52
CA PRO A 117 14.84 8.75 -3.53
C PRO A 117 14.48 9.71 -4.68
N LEU A 118 14.99 10.94 -4.63
CA LEU A 118 14.72 11.94 -5.67
C LEU A 118 15.55 11.67 -6.92
N ASP A 119 16.75 11.13 -6.76
CA ASP A 119 17.73 10.95 -7.81
C ASP A 119 17.90 9.48 -8.22
N GLY A 120 18.50 9.26 -9.39
CA GLY A 120 18.76 7.93 -9.94
C GLY A 120 17.52 7.24 -10.55
N GLU A 121 17.73 6.06 -11.11
CA GLU A 121 16.67 5.24 -11.70
C GLU A 121 16.21 4.08 -10.81
N LEU A 122 16.98 3.76 -9.74
CA LEU A 122 16.71 2.66 -8.81
C LEU A 122 16.14 3.19 -7.49
N ASP A 123 15.30 2.38 -6.85
CA ASP A 123 14.80 2.67 -5.50
C ASP A 123 15.73 2.07 -4.44
N GLN A 124 16.82 2.79 -4.15
CA GLN A 124 17.78 2.36 -3.12
C GLN A 124 17.14 2.24 -1.73
N ARG A 125 16.13 3.06 -1.42
CA ARG A 125 15.40 2.99 -0.14
C ARG A 125 14.69 1.66 0.05
N THR A 126 14.00 1.17 -1.00
CA THR A 126 13.37 -0.15 -0.97
C THR A 126 14.40 -1.27 -0.89
N ARG A 127 15.55 -1.15 -1.56
CA ARG A 127 16.65 -2.13 -1.48
C ARG A 127 17.23 -2.20 -0.07
N ASN A 128 17.50 -1.06 0.57
CA ASN A 128 17.97 -0.99 1.94
C ASN A 128 16.96 -1.58 2.93
N LEU A 129 15.66 -1.31 2.73
CA LEU A 129 14.59 -1.90 3.53
C LEU A 129 14.57 -3.42 3.40
N VAL A 130 14.60 -3.95 2.19
CA VAL A 130 14.60 -5.39 1.93
C VAL A 130 15.82 -6.07 2.55
N GLN A 131 16.99 -5.46 2.45
CA GLN A 131 18.22 -5.96 3.04
C GLN A 131 18.09 -6.14 4.56
N ILE A 132 17.58 -5.14 5.27
CA ILE A 132 17.42 -5.22 6.73
C ILE A 132 16.33 -6.22 7.15
N LEU A 133 15.23 -6.29 6.38
CA LEU A 133 14.14 -7.23 6.66
C LEU A 133 14.53 -8.71 6.37
N SER A 134 15.60 -8.92 5.60
CA SER A 134 16.15 -10.25 5.30
C SER A 134 17.12 -10.77 6.35
N GLN A 135 17.61 -9.92 7.26
CA GLN A 135 18.57 -10.34 8.27
C GLN A 135 17.94 -11.28 9.29
N GLN A 136 18.63 -12.41 9.58
CA GLN A 136 18.38 -13.34 10.68
C GLN A 136 16.92 -13.88 10.81
N GLY A 137 16.39 -14.48 9.76
CA GLY A 137 15.15 -15.28 9.84
C GLY A 137 13.89 -14.57 9.36
N ARG A 138 12.88 -15.38 9.03
CA ARG A 138 11.63 -14.92 8.41
C ARG A 138 10.69 -14.28 9.44
N SER A 139 10.87 -13.02 9.79
CA SER A 139 9.94 -12.31 10.67
C SER A 139 8.73 -11.75 9.94
N VAL A 140 8.93 -11.18 8.74
CA VAL A 140 7.86 -10.58 7.95
C VAL A 140 7.04 -11.66 7.24
N ARG A 141 5.73 -11.64 7.44
CA ARG A 141 4.77 -12.53 6.80
C ARG A 141 3.96 -11.83 5.72
N ARG A 142 3.71 -10.53 5.87
CA ARG A 142 2.91 -9.73 4.95
C ARG A 142 3.54 -8.37 4.73
N LEU A 143 3.52 -7.92 3.49
CA LEU A 143 3.93 -6.57 3.13
C LEU A 143 2.92 -5.96 2.14
N VAL A 144 2.47 -4.75 2.45
CA VAL A 144 1.71 -3.92 1.51
C VAL A 144 2.59 -2.77 1.05
N TYR A 145 2.77 -2.63 -0.26
CA TYR A 145 3.53 -1.56 -0.88
C TYR A 145 2.62 -0.59 -1.61
N ILE A 146 2.79 0.69 -1.35
CA ILE A 146 2.08 1.76 -2.07
C ILE A 146 2.95 2.20 -3.25
N SER A 147 2.61 1.71 -4.43
CA SER A 147 3.17 2.12 -5.72
C SER A 147 2.36 3.27 -6.33
N THR A 148 2.49 3.49 -7.63
CA THR A 148 1.76 4.54 -8.36
C THR A 148 1.21 4.01 -9.67
N THR A 149 0.09 4.58 -10.14
CA THR A 149 -0.41 4.35 -11.51
C THR A 149 0.51 4.95 -12.59
N GLY A 150 1.45 5.82 -12.21
CA GLY A 150 2.48 6.35 -13.10
C GLY A 150 3.37 5.28 -13.74
N VAL A 151 3.45 4.06 -13.17
CA VAL A 151 4.20 2.93 -13.74
C VAL A 151 3.68 2.49 -15.11
N TYR A 152 2.43 2.80 -15.44
CA TYR A 152 1.85 2.51 -16.76
C TYR A 152 2.33 3.45 -17.86
N GLY A 153 2.86 4.65 -17.52
CA GLY A 153 3.26 5.66 -18.47
C GLY A 153 2.09 6.35 -19.18
N ASN A 154 2.38 7.10 -20.21
CA ASN A 154 1.36 7.69 -21.08
C ASN A 154 0.72 6.61 -21.96
N ARG A 155 -0.60 6.63 -22.05
CA ARG A 155 -1.41 5.72 -22.88
C ARG A 155 -2.33 6.47 -23.83
N ASN A 156 -2.11 7.77 -24.03
CA ASN A 156 -2.91 8.62 -24.90
C ASN A 156 -4.43 8.52 -24.60
N GLY A 157 -4.77 8.32 -23.32
CA GLY A 157 -6.15 8.15 -22.89
C GLY A 157 -6.70 6.73 -22.94
N ASP A 158 -5.92 5.74 -23.38
CA ASP A 158 -6.35 4.35 -23.40
C ASP A 158 -6.53 3.77 -21.98
N PHE A 159 -7.31 2.70 -21.90
CA PHE A 159 -7.52 1.96 -20.67
C PHE A 159 -6.30 1.10 -20.32
N VAL A 160 -6.00 1.06 -19.04
CA VAL A 160 -5.03 0.14 -18.43
C VAL A 160 -5.64 -0.53 -17.21
N ASP A 161 -5.22 -1.75 -16.94
CA ASP A 161 -5.58 -2.52 -15.75
C ASP A 161 -4.33 -3.11 -15.07
N GLU A 162 -4.55 -3.94 -14.05
CA GLU A 162 -3.47 -4.53 -13.26
C GLU A 162 -2.57 -5.51 -14.04
N THR A 163 -3.00 -5.96 -15.22
CA THR A 163 -2.26 -6.86 -16.12
C THR A 163 -1.53 -6.14 -17.25
N SER A 164 -1.84 -4.87 -17.45
CA SER A 164 -1.24 -4.06 -18.51
C SER A 164 0.26 -3.91 -18.34
N GLN A 165 0.98 -3.93 -19.46
CA GLN A 165 2.42 -3.75 -19.48
C GLN A 165 2.84 -2.40 -18.89
N LEU A 166 3.92 -2.39 -18.11
CA LEU A 166 4.49 -1.19 -17.53
C LEU A 166 5.35 -0.46 -18.58
N GLN A 167 5.18 0.86 -18.67
CA GLN A 167 5.92 1.72 -19.58
C GLN A 167 6.31 3.04 -18.89
N PRO A 168 7.12 2.98 -17.80
CA PRO A 168 7.46 4.16 -17.03
C PRO A 168 8.30 5.12 -17.89
N THR A 169 7.84 6.37 -18.01
CA THR A 169 8.54 7.43 -18.75
C THR A 169 9.36 8.32 -17.84
N SER A 170 8.83 8.67 -16.67
CA SER A 170 9.52 9.52 -15.70
C SER A 170 10.47 8.73 -14.80
N ALA A 171 11.58 9.35 -14.36
CA ALA A 171 12.54 8.74 -13.43
C ALA A 171 11.84 8.25 -12.15
N ARG A 172 10.87 8.99 -11.63
CA ARG A 172 10.05 8.59 -10.48
C ARG A 172 9.26 7.30 -10.77
N ALA A 173 8.67 7.15 -11.96
CA ALA A 173 7.94 5.96 -12.33
C ALA A 173 8.87 4.75 -12.50
N LYS A 174 10.07 4.95 -13.08
CA LYS A 174 11.12 3.91 -13.20
C LYS A 174 11.52 3.38 -11.80
N ARG A 175 11.79 4.27 -10.85
CA ARG A 175 12.09 3.87 -9.46
C ARG A 175 10.95 3.09 -8.81
N ARG A 176 9.70 3.44 -9.09
CA ARG A 176 8.54 2.66 -8.57
C ARG A 176 8.48 1.26 -9.19
N VAL A 177 8.79 1.12 -10.48
CA VAL A 177 8.89 -0.20 -11.13
C VAL A 177 10.03 -1.02 -10.53
N ASP A 178 11.20 -0.42 -10.31
CA ASP A 178 12.33 -1.08 -9.64
C ASP A 178 11.96 -1.56 -8.22
N ALA A 179 11.27 -0.72 -7.45
CA ALA A 179 10.76 -1.11 -6.14
C ALA A 179 9.77 -2.27 -6.20
N GLU A 180 8.80 -2.26 -7.15
CA GLU A 180 7.87 -3.37 -7.33
C GLU A 180 8.62 -4.67 -7.64
N GLN A 181 9.60 -4.65 -8.54
CA GLN A 181 10.41 -5.81 -8.91
C GLN A 181 11.26 -6.32 -7.74
N THR A 182 11.94 -5.41 -7.04
CA THR A 182 12.75 -5.75 -5.85
C THR A 182 11.90 -6.43 -4.78
N LEU A 183 10.73 -5.88 -4.47
CA LEU A 183 9.83 -6.44 -3.47
C LEU A 183 9.23 -7.77 -3.91
N ARG A 184 8.89 -7.94 -5.20
CA ARG A 184 8.38 -9.21 -5.74
C ARG A 184 9.40 -10.33 -5.62
N TYR A 185 10.64 -10.07 -6.04
CA TYR A 185 11.71 -11.05 -5.95
C TYR A 185 11.97 -11.45 -4.50
N TRP A 186 12.12 -10.47 -3.62
CA TRP A 186 12.31 -10.71 -2.19
C TRP A 186 11.14 -11.45 -1.55
N ALA A 187 9.91 -11.03 -1.81
CA ALA A 187 8.75 -11.65 -1.22
C ALA A 187 8.58 -13.12 -1.67
N ALA A 188 8.87 -13.42 -2.94
CA ALA A 188 8.85 -14.78 -3.45
C ALA A 188 9.91 -15.66 -2.77
N SER A 189 11.15 -15.15 -2.61
CA SER A 189 12.25 -15.91 -1.96
C SER A 189 12.02 -16.14 -0.47
N GLN A 190 11.34 -15.21 0.22
CA GLN A 190 11.08 -15.28 1.66
C GLN A 190 9.71 -15.87 2.03
N GLY A 191 8.83 -16.15 1.07
CA GLY A 191 7.48 -16.63 1.33
C GLY A 191 6.58 -15.55 1.95
N VAL A 192 6.83 -14.28 1.64
CA VAL A 192 6.06 -13.13 2.13
C VAL A 192 4.84 -12.91 1.24
N VAL A 193 3.68 -12.68 1.85
CA VAL A 193 2.47 -12.25 1.13
C VAL A 193 2.62 -10.77 0.77
N LEU A 194 2.99 -10.49 -0.47
CA LEU A 194 3.12 -9.14 -0.99
C LEU A 194 1.85 -8.71 -1.72
N THR A 195 1.28 -7.56 -1.32
CA THR A 195 0.24 -6.86 -2.08
C THR A 195 0.75 -5.48 -2.48
N ILE A 196 0.67 -5.16 -3.76
CA ILE A 196 1.07 -3.87 -4.32
C ILE A 196 -0.19 -3.09 -4.66
N LEU A 197 -0.36 -1.91 -4.08
CA LEU A 197 -1.43 -0.98 -4.44
C LEU A 197 -0.83 0.09 -5.36
N ARG A 198 -1.27 0.13 -6.63
CA ARG A 198 -0.94 1.22 -7.57
C ARG A 198 -1.94 2.33 -7.37
N VAL A 199 -1.46 3.45 -6.87
CA VAL A 199 -2.24 4.58 -6.38
C VAL A 199 -2.11 5.76 -7.33
N PRO A 200 -3.24 6.37 -7.76
CA PRO A 200 -3.25 7.59 -8.56
C PRO A 200 -3.12 8.86 -7.71
N GLY A 201 -3.65 9.97 -8.17
CA GLY A 201 -3.80 11.21 -7.41
C GLY A 201 -4.64 10.99 -6.15
N ILE A 202 -4.11 11.35 -4.99
CA ILE A 202 -4.81 11.21 -3.71
C ILE A 202 -5.48 12.54 -3.39
N TYR A 203 -6.80 12.54 -3.21
CA TYR A 203 -7.56 13.71 -2.76
C TYR A 203 -8.17 13.52 -1.37
N GLY A 204 -8.68 14.59 -0.78
CA GLY A 204 -9.31 14.63 0.54
C GLY A 204 -9.19 16.00 1.19
N PRO A 205 -9.58 16.17 2.45
CA PRO A 205 -9.34 17.39 3.21
C PRO A 205 -7.89 17.81 3.12
N ASN A 206 -7.43 18.93 2.96
CA ASN A 206 -6.03 19.37 2.85
C ASN A 206 -5.25 18.83 1.63
N ARG A 207 -5.94 18.25 0.62
CA ARG A 207 -5.32 17.70 -0.58
C ARG A 207 -6.00 18.15 -1.87
N LEU A 208 -7.01 18.98 -1.77
CA LEU A 208 -7.63 19.62 -2.93
C LEU A 208 -6.69 20.69 -3.51
N PRO A 209 -6.75 20.97 -4.82
CA PRO A 209 -5.86 21.91 -5.50
C PRO A 209 -6.27 23.39 -5.25
N ILE A 210 -6.55 23.76 -3.98
CA ILE A 210 -7.10 25.08 -3.61
C ILE A 210 -6.15 26.20 -4.00
N GLU A 211 -4.87 26.10 -3.59
CA GLU A 211 -3.84 27.09 -3.91
C GLU A 211 -3.69 27.29 -5.42
N ARG A 212 -3.71 26.20 -6.19
CA ARG A 212 -3.67 26.25 -7.65
C ARG A 212 -4.83 27.05 -8.24
N LEU A 213 -6.05 26.83 -7.72
CA LEU A 213 -7.26 27.51 -8.18
C LEU A 213 -7.24 29.00 -7.78
N GLN A 214 -6.83 29.31 -6.56
CA GLN A 214 -6.69 30.69 -6.08
C GLN A 214 -5.67 31.50 -6.89
N ASN A 215 -4.59 30.83 -7.33
CA ASN A 215 -3.55 31.45 -8.15
C ASN A 215 -3.89 31.47 -9.65
N ASN A 216 -5.09 31.09 -10.04
CA ASN A 216 -5.52 31.00 -11.45
C ASN A 216 -4.53 30.21 -12.35
N THR A 217 -3.86 29.20 -11.79
CA THR A 217 -2.91 28.39 -12.55
C THR A 217 -3.65 27.63 -13.67
N PRO A 218 -3.23 27.77 -14.93
CA PRO A 218 -4.03 27.29 -16.06
C PRO A 218 -4.13 25.75 -16.11
N ALA A 219 -5.20 25.28 -16.73
CA ALA A 219 -5.39 23.91 -17.16
C ALA A 219 -5.34 23.80 -18.69
N LEU A 220 -5.15 22.59 -19.20
CA LEU A 220 -5.14 22.37 -20.65
C LEU A 220 -6.54 22.58 -21.26
N GLN A 221 -6.57 23.06 -22.50
CA GLN A 221 -7.78 23.05 -23.32
C GLN A 221 -8.31 21.62 -23.45
N GLU A 222 -9.61 21.47 -23.58
CA GLU A 222 -10.32 20.18 -23.55
C GLU A 222 -9.75 19.16 -24.56
N SER A 223 -9.36 19.60 -25.76
CA SER A 223 -8.79 18.75 -26.81
C SER A 223 -7.42 18.15 -26.46
N PHE A 224 -6.68 18.81 -25.56
CA PHE A 224 -5.34 18.39 -25.11
C PHE A 224 -5.33 17.85 -23.69
N ASP A 225 -6.48 17.89 -22.99
CA ASP A 225 -6.55 17.57 -21.58
C ASP A 225 -6.42 16.06 -21.32
N ALA A 226 -5.65 15.72 -20.31
CA ALA A 226 -5.32 14.35 -19.95
C ALA A 226 -6.35 13.75 -18.99
N TYR A 227 -6.66 12.47 -19.15
CA TYR A 227 -7.40 11.73 -18.15
C TYR A 227 -6.58 11.62 -16.86
N SER A 228 -7.20 11.98 -15.74
CA SER A 228 -6.65 11.83 -14.40
C SER A 228 -7.44 10.80 -13.62
N ASN A 229 -6.75 10.11 -12.73
CA ASN A 229 -7.35 9.08 -11.89
C ASN A 229 -7.14 9.48 -10.43
N HIS A 230 -8.07 9.10 -9.57
CA HIS A 230 -8.07 9.58 -8.20
C HIS A 230 -8.42 8.48 -7.19
N ILE A 231 -8.13 8.72 -5.92
CA ILE A 231 -8.59 7.97 -4.76
C ILE A 231 -8.69 8.88 -3.54
N HIS A 232 -9.73 8.75 -2.75
CA HIS A 232 -9.82 9.49 -1.49
C HIS A 232 -8.83 8.93 -0.44
N ALA A 233 -8.20 9.81 0.34
CA ALA A 233 -7.20 9.45 1.33
C ALA A 233 -7.69 8.43 2.36
N ASP A 234 -8.93 8.55 2.84
CA ASP A 234 -9.51 7.59 3.78
C ASP A 234 -9.79 6.24 3.13
N ASP A 235 -10.23 6.23 1.86
CA ASP A 235 -10.43 4.98 1.14
C ASP A 235 -9.11 4.27 0.87
N LEU A 236 -8.05 5.00 0.51
CA LEU A 236 -6.72 4.42 0.39
C LEU A 236 -6.25 3.80 1.71
N ALA A 237 -6.45 4.47 2.83
CA ALA A 237 -6.11 3.92 4.15
C ALA A 237 -6.91 2.65 4.47
N ARG A 238 -8.21 2.63 4.19
CA ARG A 238 -9.09 1.45 4.37
C ARG A 238 -8.68 0.28 3.48
N LEU A 239 -8.36 0.53 2.21
CA LEU A 239 -7.87 -0.48 1.27
C LEU A 239 -6.50 -1.03 1.70
N THR A 240 -5.59 -0.15 2.17
CA THR A 240 -4.28 -0.56 2.70
C THR A 240 -4.45 -1.49 3.90
N CYS A 241 -5.34 -1.14 4.84
CA CYS A 241 -5.67 -2.01 5.98
C CYS A 241 -6.25 -3.35 5.52
N ALA A 242 -7.18 -3.36 4.56
CA ALA A 242 -7.73 -4.60 4.04
C ALA A 242 -6.65 -5.49 3.39
N ALA A 243 -5.76 -4.89 2.59
CA ALA A 243 -4.66 -5.60 1.95
C ALA A 243 -3.71 -6.28 2.96
N LEU A 244 -3.53 -5.70 4.16
CA LEU A 244 -2.73 -6.31 5.24
C LEU A 244 -3.31 -7.62 5.75
N PHE A 245 -4.65 -7.80 5.72
CA PHE A 245 -5.30 -8.98 6.31
C PHE A 245 -5.74 -9.99 5.25
N ILE A 246 -6.29 -9.52 4.11
CA ILE A 246 -6.90 -10.37 3.09
C ILE A 246 -6.19 -10.29 1.73
N GLY A 247 -5.11 -9.53 1.61
CA GLY A 247 -4.30 -9.46 0.40
C GLY A 247 -3.77 -10.83 0.00
N LYS A 248 -3.75 -11.09 -1.32
CA LYS A 248 -3.21 -12.33 -1.90
C LYS A 248 -1.71 -12.22 -2.21
N PRO A 249 -0.96 -13.35 -2.24
CA PRO A 249 0.45 -13.32 -2.61
C PRO A 249 0.69 -12.72 -4.00
N GLN A 250 1.74 -11.91 -4.13
CA GLN A 250 2.19 -11.29 -5.38
C GLN A 250 1.09 -10.50 -6.12
N ARG A 251 0.10 -9.97 -5.38
CA ARG A 251 -1.07 -9.33 -5.98
C ARG A 251 -0.84 -7.84 -6.21
N VAL A 252 -1.16 -7.38 -7.43
CA VAL A 252 -1.29 -5.96 -7.77
C VAL A 252 -2.75 -5.60 -7.81
N ILE A 253 -3.09 -4.44 -7.26
CA ILE A 253 -4.44 -3.87 -7.27
C ILE A 253 -4.32 -2.38 -7.59
N ASN A 254 -5.08 -1.91 -8.57
CA ASN A 254 -5.22 -0.48 -8.83
C ASN A 254 -6.17 0.12 -7.80
N ALA A 255 -5.62 0.94 -6.90
CA ALA A 255 -6.38 1.60 -5.84
C ALA A 255 -6.88 2.96 -6.35
N CYS A 256 -7.82 2.94 -7.28
CA CYS A 256 -8.45 4.14 -7.83
C CYS A 256 -9.97 4.07 -7.65
N ASP A 257 -10.60 5.25 -7.61
CA ASP A 257 -12.05 5.37 -7.67
C ASP A 257 -12.58 5.12 -9.11
N GLY A 258 -13.87 5.24 -9.32
CA GLY A 258 -14.49 5.03 -10.63
C GLY A 258 -14.54 6.29 -11.50
N SER A 259 -13.76 7.33 -11.20
CA SER A 259 -13.74 8.59 -11.96
C SER A 259 -12.98 8.38 -13.27
N GLU A 260 -13.66 8.53 -14.40
CA GLU A 260 -13.06 8.66 -15.72
C GLU A 260 -13.09 10.15 -16.14
N GLN A 261 -12.31 10.97 -15.44
CA GLN A 261 -12.39 12.42 -15.53
C GLN A 261 -11.10 13.00 -16.10
N LYS A 262 -11.21 14.03 -16.94
CA LYS A 262 -10.07 14.82 -17.37
C LYS A 262 -9.57 15.70 -16.23
N MET A 263 -8.30 16.07 -16.24
CA MET A 263 -7.69 16.83 -15.15
C MET A 263 -8.31 18.21 -14.97
N GLY A 264 -8.59 18.88 -16.06
CA GLY A 264 -9.24 20.19 -15.99
C GLY A 264 -10.68 20.11 -15.50
N ASP A 265 -11.42 19.06 -15.85
CA ASP A 265 -12.79 18.86 -15.34
C ASP A 265 -12.76 18.61 -13.83
N TYR A 266 -11.76 17.87 -13.33
CA TYR A 266 -11.52 17.74 -11.89
C TYR A 266 -11.28 19.10 -11.22
N PHE A 267 -10.49 19.98 -11.83
CA PHE A 267 -10.28 21.32 -11.29
C PHE A 267 -11.55 22.17 -11.31
N ASP A 268 -12.34 22.10 -12.38
CA ASP A 268 -13.61 22.81 -12.51
C ASP A 268 -14.63 22.34 -11.47
N GLU A 269 -14.67 21.02 -11.20
CA GLU A 269 -15.57 20.44 -10.19
C GLU A 269 -15.19 20.89 -8.78
N VAL A 270 -13.90 20.90 -8.45
CA VAL A 270 -13.40 21.40 -7.16
C VAL A 270 -13.64 22.91 -7.03
N ALA A 271 -13.36 23.69 -8.07
CA ALA A 271 -13.61 25.13 -8.09
C ALA A 271 -15.09 25.45 -7.83
N SER A 272 -15.99 24.74 -8.51
CA SER A 272 -17.44 24.93 -8.34
C SER A 272 -17.89 24.57 -6.92
N ALA A 273 -17.41 23.46 -6.35
CA ALA A 273 -17.79 23.04 -5.00
C ALA A 273 -17.30 23.98 -3.89
N LEU A 274 -16.17 24.67 -4.12
CA LEU A 274 -15.56 25.58 -3.15
C LEU A 274 -15.83 27.06 -3.46
N HIS A 275 -16.66 27.38 -4.46
CA HIS A 275 -16.92 28.72 -4.92
C HIS A 275 -15.67 29.53 -5.32
N LEU A 276 -14.68 28.80 -5.90
CA LEU A 276 -13.45 29.39 -6.42
C LEU A 276 -13.53 29.63 -7.92
N PRO A 277 -12.72 30.53 -8.50
CA PRO A 277 -12.64 30.70 -9.93
C PRO A 277 -12.17 29.43 -10.62
N LYS A 278 -12.78 29.10 -11.78
CA LYS A 278 -12.31 28.04 -12.63
C LYS A 278 -10.99 28.42 -13.28
N PRO A 279 -10.03 27.48 -13.43
CA PRO A 279 -8.76 27.77 -14.07
C PRO A 279 -8.94 28.11 -15.56
N PRO A 280 -8.17 29.05 -16.11
CA PRO A 280 -8.19 29.35 -17.55
C PRO A 280 -7.72 28.09 -18.33
N ARG A 281 -8.35 27.87 -19.49
CA ARG A 281 -8.01 26.75 -20.38
C ARG A 281 -7.11 27.24 -21.50
N LEU A 282 -5.84 26.80 -21.50
CA LEU A 282 -4.82 27.28 -22.43
C LEU A 282 -4.22 26.13 -23.26
N PRO A 283 -3.61 26.42 -24.42
CA PRO A 283 -2.86 25.45 -25.20
C PRO A 283 -1.66 24.87 -24.44
N PRO A 284 -1.14 23.68 -24.84
CA PRO A 284 -0.06 22.99 -24.12
C PRO A 284 1.20 23.82 -23.88
N ASP A 285 1.65 24.58 -24.86
CA ASP A 285 2.89 25.37 -24.75
C ASP A 285 2.73 26.51 -23.71
N GLU A 286 1.57 27.16 -23.68
CA GLU A 286 1.29 28.22 -22.72
C GLU A 286 1.15 27.68 -21.30
N VAL A 287 0.49 26.50 -21.13
CA VAL A 287 0.41 25.83 -19.82
C VAL A 287 1.79 25.41 -19.37
N ARG A 288 2.59 24.80 -20.25
CA ARG A 288 3.95 24.33 -19.94
C ARG A 288 4.86 25.45 -19.47
N ALA A 289 4.72 26.64 -20.03
CA ALA A 289 5.50 27.81 -19.64
C ALA A 289 5.15 28.34 -18.22
N GLN A 290 3.92 28.08 -17.75
CA GLN A 290 3.41 28.61 -16.49
C GLN A 290 3.44 27.58 -15.34
N VAL A 291 3.51 26.28 -15.64
CA VAL A 291 3.57 25.25 -14.60
C VAL A 291 4.99 24.67 -14.46
N GLY A 292 5.38 24.32 -13.26
CA GLY A 292 6.69 23.71 -13.04
C GLY A 292 6.83 22.32 -13.69
N PRO A 293 8.07 21.84 -13.95
CA PRO A 293 8.33 20.57 -14.66
C PRO A 293 7.63 19.36 -14.05
N MET A 294 7.52 19.31 -12.72
CA MET A 294 6.84 18.23 -12.01
C MET A 294 5.34 18.22 -12.36
N MET A 295 4.68 19.36 -12.30
CA MET A 295 3.26 19.46 -12.64
C MET A 295 3.02 19.12 -14.10
N TRP A 296 3.84 19.65 -15.01
CA TRP A 296 3.78 19.32 -16.43
C TRP A 296 3.87 17.81 -16.66
N SER A 297 4.76 17.11 -15.96
CA SER A 297 4.92 15.65 -16.11
C SER A 297 3.66 14.86 -15.74
N PHE A 298 2.78 15.42 -14.90
CA PHE A 298 1.47 14.82 -14.62
C PHE A 298 0.44 15.16 -15.69
N MET A 299 0.46 16.40 -16.20
CA MET A 299 -0.51 16.89 -17.19
C MET A 299 -0.25 16.31 -18.59
N ALA A 300 0.99 15.89 -18.88
CA ALA A 300 1.38 15.32 -20.15
C ALA A 300 1.10 13.80 -20.28
N GLU A 301 0.72 13.12 -19.21
CA GLU A 301 0.44 11.69 -19.23
C GLU A 301 -1.06 11.42 -19.10
N SER A 302 -1.66 10.81 -20.11
CA SER A 302 -3.09 10.48 -20.17
C SER A 302 -3.31 8.97 -20.17
N ARG A 303 -4.13 8.46 -19.24
CA ARG A 303 -4.57 7.06 -19.15
C ARG A 303 -5.82 6.93 -18.32
N ARG A 304 -6.64 5.93 -18.61
CA ARG A 304 -7.82 5.57 -17.80
C ARG A 304 -7.54 4.27 -17.07
N VAL A 305 -7.49 4.31 -15.74
CA VAL A 305 -7.10 3.16 -14.92
C VAL A 305 -8.33 2.41 -14.44
N ARG A 306 -8.46 1.15 -14.87
CA ARG A 306 -9.47 0.22 -14.36
C ARG A 306 -8.97 -0.48 -13.10
N ASN A 307 -9.86 -0.62 -12.11
CA ASN A 307 -9.58 -1.24 -10.81
C ASN A 307 -10.28 -2.61 -10.71
N GLN A 308 -10.05 -3.50 -11.68
CA GLN A 308 -10.76 -4.78 -11.79
C GLN A 308 -10.60 -5.67 -10.55
N ARG A 309 -9.49 -5.53 -9.84
CA ARG A 309 -9.17 -6.34 -8.65
C ARG A 309 -9.51 -5.67 -7.32
N LEU A 310 -10.04 -4.46 -7.33
CA LEU A 310 -10.35 -3.71 -6.10
C LEU A 310 -11.36 -4.48 -5.22
N GLY A 311 -12.35 -5.13 -5.83
CA GLY A 311 -13.35 -5.96 -5.15
C GLY A 311 -12.76 -7.13 -4.33
N GLU A 312 -11.54 -7.58 -4.63
CA GLU A 312 -10.87 -8.63 -3.87
C GLU A 312 -10.58 -8.21 -2.42
N LEU A 313 -10.45 -6.90 -2.16
CA LEU A 313 -10.25 -6.36 -0.81
C LEU A 313 -11.53 -6.28 0.01
N LYS A 314 -12.69 -6.59 -0.56
CA LYS A 314 -13.99 -6.63 0.12
C LYS A 314 -14.29 -5.36 0.93
N ARG A 315 -13.87 -4.21 0.42
CA ARG A 315 -14.08 -2.89 1.01
C ARG A 315 -14.60 -1.92 -0.05
N PRO A 316 -15.91 -1.64 -0.05
CA PRO A 316 -16.47 -0.63 -0.94
C PRO A 316 -15.85 0.74 -0.61
N LEU A 317 -15.66 1.56 -1.63
CA LEU A 317 -15.19 2.93 -1.44
C LEU A 317 -16.27 3.74 -0.71
N LYS A 318 -15.83 4.58 0.23
CA LYS A 318 -16.70 5.56 0.88
C LYS A 318 -17.04 6.70 -0.09
N TYR A 319 -16.07 7.05 -0.92
CA TYR A 319 -16.19 8.08 -1.95
C TYR A 319 -15.87 7.47 -3.32
N PRO A 320 -16.88 6.86 -3.99
CA PRO A 320 -16.70 6.23 -5.30
C PRO A 320 -16.27 7.19 -6.42
N ARG A 321 -16.50 8.49 -6.24
CA ARG A 321 -16.11 9.57 -7.16
C ARG A 321 -15.72 10.81 -6.36
N VAL A 322 -14.91 11.68 -6.94
CA VAL A 322 -14.52 12.96 -6.36
C VAL A 322 -15.75 13.78 -5.91
N LYS A 323 -16.77 13.88 -6.77
CA LYS A 323 -18.00 14.61 -6.48
C LYS A 323 -18.75 14.13 -5.23
N ASP A 324 -18.62 12.85 -4.87
CA ASP A 324 -19.30 12.31 -3.69
C ASP A 324 -18.64 12.80 -2.40
N PHE A 325 -17.32 13.07 -2.44
CA PHE A 325 -16.61 13.75 -1.35
C PHE A 325 -16.92 15.26 -1.34
N LEU A 326 -16.88 15.92 -2.49
CA LEU A 326 -17.12 17.37 -2.57
C LEU A 326 -18.49 17.79 -2.03
N LYS A 327 -19.51 16.92 -2.15
CA LYS A 327 -20.85 17.16 -1.55
C LYS A 327 -20.85 17.16 -0.02
N THR A 328 -19.77 16.73 0.63
CA THR A 328 -19.65 16.68 2.10
C THR A 328 -18.93 17.89 2.67
N LEU A 329 -18.46 18.80 1.81
CA LEU A 329 -17.81 20.04 2.20
C LEU A 329 -18.84 21.14 2.39
#